data_330c29d3f825fe4ce7c16408ba729f85
#
_entry.id   330c29d3f825fe4ce7c16408ba729f85
#
_cell.length_a   1.000
_cell.length_b   1.000
_cell.length_c   1.000
_cell.angle_alpha   90.00
_cell.angle_beta   90.00
_cell.angle_gamma   90.00
#
_symmetry.space_group_name_H-M   'P 1'
#
loop_
_entity.id
_entity.type
_entity.pdbx_description
1 polymer ?
#
loop_
_entity_poly.entity_id
_entity_poly.type
_entity_poly.pdbx_seq_one_letter_code
_entity_poly.pdbx_strand_id
1 'polypeptide(L)'
;MRTRVTRYRTIGLFILLAGAWGSAFMAIKAGLPYIPPVLFAALRYDIAGVLMLGYTFAQTNQPVPRTRAGWASVGAGATLIFAGYHALLFIGETDPAVTSAAAAVIVSLSPMLTTGFARVFLPTERLTLVGFFGVVLGLIGVI
;
A
#
# COMPACT_ATOMS: atom_id res chain seq x y z
N MET A 1 21.82 24.59 6.62
CA MET A 1 20.42 24.99 6.30
C MET A 1 19.67 23.98 5.43
N ARG A 2 20.27 23.34 4.43
CA ARG A 2 19.64 22.32 3.55
C ARG A 2 19.01 21.13 4.32
N THR A 3 19.62 20.61 5.34
CA THR A 3 19.18 19.43 6.10
C THR A 3 17.86 19.65 6.88
N ARG A 4 17.64 20.85 7.42
CA ARG A 4 16.39 21.16 8.15
C ARG A 4 15.18 21.26 7.21
N VAL A 5 15.33 21.95 6.08
CA VAL A 5 14.25 22.09 5.07
C VAL A 5 13.84 20.72 4.54
N THR A 6 14.80 19.84 4.27
CA THR A 6 14.53 18.46 3.82
C THR A 6 13.76 17.67 4.87
N ARG A 7 14.11 17.82 6.15
CA ARG A 7 13.42 17.14 7.27
C ARG A 7 11.96 17.56 7.40
N TYR A 8 11.66 18.86 7.40
CA TYR A 8 10.29 19.35 7.49
C TYR A 8 9.44 18.94 6.28
N ARG A 9 10.03 18.97 5.08
CA ARG A 9 9.38 18.47 3.86
C ARG A 9 9.05 16.98 3.97
N THR A 10 9.97 16.16 4.45
CA THR A 10 9.76 14.72 4.62
C THR A 10 8.66 14.44 5.66
N ILE A 11 8.67 15.15 6.79
CA ILE A 11 7.62 15.02 7.82
C ILE A 11 6.26 15.43 7.25
N GLY A 12 6.20 16.55 6.53
CA GLY A 12 4.96 17.02 5.90
C GLY A 12 4.41 16.02 4.87
N LEU A 13 5.27 15.47 4.03
CA LEU A 13 4.89 14.43 3.06
C LEU A 13 4.42 13.15 3.76
N PHE A 14 5.07 12.76 4.86
CA PHE A 14 4.65 11.59 5.64
C PHE A 14 3.26 11.79 6.26
N ILE A 15 3.01 12.94 6.88
CA ILE A 15 1.70 13.27 7.45
C ILE A 15 0.62 13.29 6.36
N LEU A 16 0.91 13.90 5.21
CA LEU A 16 -0.01 13.92 4.07
C LEU A 16 -0.33 12.50 3.59
N LEU A 17 0.69 11.67 3.43
CA LEU A 17 0.55 10.27 3.00
C LEU A 17 -0.27 9.47 4.03
N ALA A 18 0.03 9.60 5.31
CA ALA A 18 -0.69 8.92 6.38
C ALA A 18 -2.17 9.34 6.43
N GLY A 19 -2.45 10.64 6.30
CA GLY A 19 -3.80 11.16 6.23
C GLY A 19 -4.57 10.69 4.99
N ALA A 20 -3.92 10.72 3.82
CA ALA A 20 -4.52 10.22 2.57
C ALA A 20 -4.79 8.72 2.63
N TRP A 21 -3.87 7.95 3.19
CA TRP A 21 -4.03 6.50 3.32
C TRP A 21 -5.11 6.13 4.33
N GLY A 22 -5.08 6.75 5.52
CA GLY A 22 -6.10 6.51 6.56
C GLY A 22 -7.52 6.89 6.10
N SER A 23 -7.67 8.02 5.40
CA SER A 23 -8.98 8.44 4.85
C SER A 23 -9.49 7.53 3.74
N ALA A 24 -8.60 6.77 3.07
CA ALA A 24 -8.98 5.85 2.01
C ALA A 24 -9.94 4.75 2.50
N PHE A 25 -9.73 4.19 3.70
CA PHE A 25 -10.62 3.17 4.27
C PHE A 25 -12.01 3.71 4.55
N MET A 26 -12.11 4.93 5.07
CA MET A 26 -13.41 5.59 5.26
C MET A 26 -14.12 5.84 3.93
N ALA A 27 -13.40 6.27 2.90
CA ALA A 27 -13.95 6.50 1.57
C ALA A 27 -14.43 5.19 0.91
N ILE A 28 -13.69 4.08 1.08
CA ILE A 28 -14.11 2.76 0.62
C ILE A 28 -15.42 2.37 1.31
N LYS A 29 -15.46 2.39 2.63
CA LYS A 29 -16.65 2.01 3.41
C LYS A 29 -17.87 2.86 3.04
N ALA A 30 -17.69 4.15 2.80
CA ALA A 30 -18.77 5.05 2.37
C ALA A 30 -19.27 4.78 0.95
N GLY A 31 -18.44 4.29 0.06
CA GLY A 31 -18.79 4.00 -1.34
C GLY A 31 -19.40 2.62 -1.58
N LEU A 32 -19.08 1.64 -0.73
CA LEU A 32 -19.52 0.25 -0.87
C LEU A 32 -21.06 0.05 -0.95
N PRO A 33 -21.91 0.84 -0.28
CA PRO A 33 -23.35 0.72 -0.45
C PRO A 33 -23.87 1.07 -1.84
N TYR A 34 -23.11 1.81 -2.64
CA TYR A 34 -23.52 2.34 -3.93
C TYR A 34 -22.92 1.59 -5.13
N ILE A 35 -21.78 0.93 -4.94
CA ILE A 35 -21.02 0.30 -6.03
C ILE A 35 -20.57 -1.10 -5.58
N PRO A 36 -20.76 -2.14 -6.44
CA PRO A 36 -20.23 -3.47 -6.15
C PRO A 36 -18.72 -3.44 -5.82
N PRO A 37 -18.27 -4.17 -4.78
CA PRO A 37 -16.93 -4.02 -4.22
C PRO A 37 -15.81 -4.21 -5.24
N VAL A 38 -15.89 -5.23 -6.07
CA VAL A 38 -14.87 -5.50 -7.10
C VAL A 38 -14.84 -4.43 -8.18
N LEU A 39 -16.03 -3.94 -8.61
CA LEU A 39 -16.12 -2.84 -9.58
C LEU A 39 -15.58 -1.54 -9.00
N PHE A 40 -15.86 -1.27 -7.73
CA PHE A 40 -15.33 -0.08 -7.06
C PHE A 40 -13.80 -0.11 -6.97
N ALA A 41 -13.24 -1.27 -6.59
CA ALA A 41 -11.79 -1.47 -6.59
C ALA A 41 -11.21 -1.26 -8.00
N ALA A 42 -11.80 -1.89 -9.03
CA ALA A 42 -11.33 -1.77 -10.41
C ALA A 42 -11.31 -0.31 -10.88
N LEU A 43 -12.43 0.41 -10.79
CA LEU A 43 -12.52 1.82 -11.20
C LEU A 43 -11.48 2.69 -10.50
N ARG A 44 -11.30 2.51 -9.20
CA ARG A 44 -10.33 3.28 -8.42
C ARG A 44 -8.91 3.05 -8.89
N TYR A 45 -8.53 1.79 -9.13
CA TYR A 45 -7.17 1.45 -9.54
C TYR A 45 -6.92 1.70 -11.02
N ASP A 46 -7.94 1.62 -11.87
CA ASP A 46 -7.82 2.00 -13.28
C ASP A 46 -7.55 3.50 -13.42
N ILE A 47 -8.30 4.35 -12.68
CA ILE A 47 -8.06 5.79 -12.65
C ILE A 47 -6.64 6.09 -12.13
N ALA A 48 -6.24 5.47 -11.02
CA ALA A 48 -4.91 5.65 -10.47
C ALA A 48 -3.82 5.16 -11.44
N GLY A 49 -4.04 4.04 -12.12
CA GLY A 49 -3.16 3.47 -13.12
C GLY A 49 -2.96 4.40 -14.32
N VAL A 50 -4.03 4.95 -14.86
CA VAL A 50 -3.96 5.93 -15.97
C VAL A 50 -3.17 7.17 -15.55
N LEU A 51 -3.43 7.71 -14.36
CA LEU A 51 -2.70 8.87 -13.84
C LEU A 51 -1.21 8.57 -13.63
N MET A 52 -0.88 7.39 -13.06
CA MET A 52 0.50 6.98 -12.83
C MET A 52 1.25 6.71 -14.13
N LEU A 53 0.61 6.08 -15.11
CA LEU A 53 1.19 5.87 -16.43
C LEU A 53 1.43 7.21 -17.11
N GLY A 54 0.44 8.12 -17.13
CA GLY A 54 0.60 9.46 -17.67
C GLY A 54 1.78 10.21 -17.04
N TYR A 55 1.87 10.18 -15.71
CA TYR A 55 3.00 10.75 -14.99
C TYR A 55 4.34 10.11 -15.38
N THR A 56 4.40 8.78 -15.45
CA THR A 56 5.62 8.06 -15.81
C THR A 56 6.07 8.37 -17.21
N PHE A 57 5.16 8.41 -18.19
CA PHE A 57 5.48 8.79 -19.57
C PHE A 57 6.00 10.23 -19.68
N ALA A 58 5.49 11.13 -18.82
CA ALA A 58 5.97 12.53 -18.79
C ALA A 58 7.35 12.70 -18.14
N GLN A 59 7.73 11.79 -17.20
CA GLN A 59 8.95 11.94 -16.40
C GLN A 59 10.12 11.08 -16.86
N THR A 60 9.88 10.03 -17.65
CA THR A 60 10.94 9.11 -18.05
C THR A 60 10.87 8.73 -19.53
N ASN A 61 12.06 8.56 -20.13
CA ASN A 61 12.19 8.07 -21.50
C ASN A 61 12.03 6.54 -21.61
N GLN A 62 11.88 5.85 -20.48
CA GLN A 62 11.75 4.38 -20.44
C GLN A 62 10.60 3.97 -19.50
N PRO A 63 9.34 4.28 -19.87
CA PRO A 63 8.18 4.04 -19.00
C PRO A 63 7.78 2.57 -18.87
N VAL A 64 8.29 1.69 -19.72
CA VAL A 64 7.90 0.26 -19.78
C VAL A 64 9.08 -0.65 -19.49
N PRO A 65 8.86 -1.78 -18.79
CA PRO A 65 9.91 -2.77 -18.58
C PRO A 65 10.42 -3.34 -19.92
N ARG A 66 11.75 -3.53 -20.02
CA ARG A 66 12.40 -4.07 -21.22
C ARG A 66 12.80 -5.54 -21.07
N THR A 67 12.66 -6.10 -19.88
CA THR A 67 13.09 -7.47 -19.58
C THR A 67 11.88 -8.36 -19.26
N ARG A 68 12.01 -9.67 -19.53
CA ARG A 68 11.00 -10.65 -19.13
C ARG A 68 10.76 -10.66 -17.63
N ALA A 69 11.81 -10.53 -16.82
CA ALA A 69 11.73 -10.43 -15.37
C ALA A 69 10.94 -9.18 -14.92
N GLY A 70 11.14 -8.03 -15.56
CA GLY A 70 10.36 -6.81 -15.31
C GLY A 70 8.88 -7.01 -15.60
N TRP A 71 8.52 -7.63 -16.72
CA TRP A 71 7.13 -7.95 -17.05
C TRP A 71 6.52 -8.98 -16.11
N ALA A 72 7.30 -9.99 -15.69
CA ALA A 72 6.85 -10.95 -14.69
C ALA A 72 6.54 -10.29 -13.35
N SER A 73 7.38 -9.34 -12.91
CA SER A 73 7.14 -8.55 -11.69
C SER A 73 5.89 -7.68 -11.80
N VAL A 74 5.67 -7.02 -12.96
CA VAL A 74 4.44 -6.26 -13.22
C VAL A 74 3.22 -7.17 -13.20
N GLY A 75 3.27 -8.32 -13.89
CA GLY A 75 2.17 -9.28 -13.90
C GLY A 75 1.85 -9.86 -12.52
N ALA A 76 2.86 -10.23 -11.75
CA ALA A 76 2.69 -10.71 -10.38
C ALA A 76 2.09 -9.62 -9.48
N GLY A 77 2.62 -8.39 -9.55
CA GLY A 77 2.08 -7.26 -8.79
C GLY A 77 0.64 -6.93 -9.16
N ALA A 78 0.32 -6.87 -10.45
CA ALA A 78 -1.04 -6.61 -10.92
C ALA A 78 -2.02 -7.69 -10.46
N THR A 79 -1.64 -8.96 -10.54
CA THR A 79 -2.53 -10.07 -10.18
C THR A 79 -2.67 -10.24 -8.66
N LEU A 80 -1.56 -10.24 -7.93
CA LEU A 80 -1.58 -10.56 -6.49
C LEU A 80 -1.95 -9.35 -5.64
N ILE A 81 -1.38 -8.19 -5.92
CA ILE A 81 -1.58 -6.99 -5.10
C ILE A 81 -2.86 -6.27 -5.54
N PHE A 82 -2.99 -5.94 -6.84
CA PHE A 82 -4.13 -5.13 -7.27
C PHE A 82 -5.39 -5.96 -7.46
N ALA A 83 -5.38 -7.05 -8.21
CA ALA A 83 -6.58 -7.84 -8.42
C ALA A 83 -6.93 -8.69 -7.17
N GLY A 84 -5.99 -9.45 -6.63
CA GLY A 84 -6.25 -10.36 -5.51
C GLY A 84 -6.47 -9.63 -4.19
N TYR A 85 -5.42 -9.00 -3.68
CA TYR A 85 -5.47 -8.38 -2.34
C TYR A 85 -6.54 -7.30 -2.21
N HIS A 86 -6.61 -6.36 -3.18
CA HIS A 86 -7.59 -5.27 -3.05
C HIS A 86 -9.03 -5.71 -3.31
N ALA A 87 -9.27 -6.69 -4.22
CA ALA A 87 -10.60 -7.25 -4.36
C ALA A 87 -11.08 -7.89 -3.05
N LEU A 88 -10.22 -8.68 -2.40
CA LEU A 88 -10.53 -9.29 -1.11
C LEU A 88 -10.72 -8.25 0.00
N LEU A 89 -9.92 -7.19 0.01
CA LEU A 89 -10.08 -6.10 0.97
C LEU A 89 -11.45 -5.42 0.83
N PHE A 90 -11.85 -5.07 -0.40
CA PHE A 90 -13.14 -4.43 -0.65
C PHE A 90 -14.32 -5.35 -0.34
N ILE A 91 -14.19 -6.65 -0.64
CA ILE A 91 -15.21 -7.65 -0.26
C ILE A 91 -15.29 -7.75 1.27
N GLY A 92 -14.16 -7.81 1.97
CA GLY A 92 -14.12 -7.86 3.43
C GLY A 92 -14.77 -6.65 4.09
N GLU A 93 -14.60 -5.46 3.52
CA GLU A 93 -15.21 -4.23 4.02
C GLU A 93 -16.73 -4.14 3.76
N THR A 94 -17.34 -5.05 2.98
CA THR A 94 -18.80 -5.10 2.84
C THR A 94 -19.50 -5.57 4.10
N ASP A 95 -18.83 -6.35 4.94
CA ASP A 95 -19.40 -6.83 6.21
C ASP A 95 -19.65 -5.64 7.15
N PRO A 96 -20.88 -5.45 7.66
CA PRO A 96 -21.20 -4.40 8.62
C PRO A 96 -20.40 -4.47 9.92
N ALA A 97 -19.94 -5.66 10.32
CA ALA A 97 -19.11 -5.84 11.51
C ALA A 97 -17.66 -5.34 11.31
N VAL A 98 -17.20 -5.24 10.07
CA VAL A 98 -15.87 -4.73 9.75
C VAL A 98 -15.92 -3.22 9.65
N THR A 99 -15.33 -2.54 10.63
CA THR A 99 -15.16 -1.09 10.59
C THR A 99 -13.96 -0.70 9.73
N SER A 100 -13.97 0.51 9.14
CA SER A 100 -12.80 1.03 8.43
C SER A 100 -11.55 1.12 9.32
N ALA A 101 -11.72 1.32 10.61
CA ALA A 101 -10.62 1.30 11.57
C ALA A 101 -10.03 -0.11 11.71
N ALA A 102 -10.86 -1.15 11.83
CA ALA A 102 -10.41 -2.53 11.88
C ALA A 102 -9.66 -2.94 10.60
N ALA A 103 -10.19 -2.58 9.43
CA ALA A 103 -9.51 -2.81 8.15
C ALA A 103 -8.15 -2.11 8.08
N ALA A 104 -8.07 -0.84 8.49
CA ALA A 104 -6.83 -0.08 8.52
C ALA A 104 -5.78 -0.71 9.46
N VAL A 105 -6.20 -1.17 10.64
CA VAL A 105 -5.34 -1.87 11.61
C VAL A 105 -4.80 -3.17 11.03
N ILE A 106 -5.64 -4.02 10.44
CA ILE A 106 -5.23 -5.28 9.81
C ILE A 106 -4.22 -5.01 8.68
N VAL A 107 -4.49 -4.03 7.82
CA VAL A 107 -3.60 -3.68 6.71
C VAL A 107 -2.28 -3.10 7.21
N SER A 108 -2.26 -2.44 8.37
CA SER A 108 -1.03 -1.93 8.99
C SER A 108 -0.03 -3.02 9.41
N LEU A 109 -0.46 -4.29 9.49
CA LEU A 109 0.42 -5.43 9.69
C LEU A 109 1.28 -5.76 8.45
N SER A 110 0.88 -5.31 7.26
CA SER A 110 1.56 -5.64 5.99
C SER A 110 3.05 -5.27 5.98
N PRO A 111 3.51 -4.08 6.44
CA PRO A 111 4.93 -3.78 6.52
C PRO A 111 5.71 -4.70 7.46
N MET A 112 5.06 -5.17 8.53
CA MET A 112 5.67 -6.08 9.50
C MET A 112 5.87 -7.47 8.89
N LEU A 113 4.83 -8.00 8.25
CA LEU A 113 4.89 -9.26 7.51
C LEU A 113 5.93 -9.18 6.38
N THR A 114 5.93 -8.09 5.62
CA THR A 114 6.91 -7.85 4.55
C THR A 114 8.33 -7.86 5.10
N THR A 115 8.59 -7.21 6.23
CA THR A 115 9.90 -7.21 6.89
C THR A 115 10.30 -8.62 7.33
N GLY A 116 9.37 -9.39 7.90
CA GLY A 116 9.60 -10.77 8.28
C GLY A 116 9.94 -11.67 7.08
N PHE A 117 9.15 -11.59 6.02
CA PHE A 117 9.40 -12.34 4.78
C PHE A 117 10.70 -11.92 4.09
N ALA A 118 10.97 -10.62 4.01
CA ALA A 118 12.22 -10.11 3.43
C ALA A 118 13.43 -10.70 4.16
N ARG A 119 13.37 -10.82 5.48
CA ARG A 119 14.45 -11.43 6.28
C ARG A 119 14.70 -12.91 5.94
N VAL A 120 13.63 -13.65 5.60
CA VAL A 120 13.71 -15.08 5.26
C VAL A 120 14.17 -15.28 3.81
N PHE A 121 13.66 -14.48 2.87
CA PHE A 121 13.86 -14.69 1.43
C PHE A 121 14.95 -13.83 0.82
N LEU A 122 15.38 -12.74 1.48
CA LEU A 122 16.42 -11.81 1.02
C LEU A 122 17.60 -11.79 2.00
N PRO A 123 18.66 -12.58 1.78
CA PRO A 123 19.80 -12.67 2.72
C PRO A 123 20.54 -11.35 2.94
N THR A 124 20.39 -10.39 2.03
CA THR A 124 21.00 -9.05 2.11
C THR A 124 20.27 -8.11 3.07
N GLU A 125 18.99 -8.38 3.35
CA GLU A 125 18.19 -7.59 4.27
C GLU A 125 18.43 -8.04 5.71
N ARG A 126 19.11 -7.19 6.48
CA ARG A 126 19.39 -7.46 7.90
C ARG A 126 18.45 -6.65 8.77
N LEU A 127 17.62 -7.33 9.54
CA LEU A 127 16.86 -6.69 10.60
C LEU A 127 17.83 -6.29 11.72
N THR A 128 17.92 -5.00 12.01
CA THR A 128 18.64 -4.52 13.17
C THR A 128 17.85 -4.83 14.44
N LEU A 129 18.50 -4.89 15.60
CA LEU A 129 17.81 -5.06 16.88
C LEU A 129 16.74 -3.96 17.09
N VAL A 130 17.03 -2.73 16.71
CA VAL A 130 16.08 -1.62 16.79
C VAL A 130 14.88 -1.88 15.88
N GLY A 131 15.09 -2.39 14.65
CA GLY A 131 14.02 -2.77 13.73
C GLY A 131 13.16 -3.91 14.29
N PHE A 132 13.78 -4.91 14.90
CA PHE A 132 13.06 -6.02 15.55
C PHE A 132 12.14 -5.52 16.69
N PHE A 133 12.67 -4.69 17.59
CA PHE A 133 11.85 -4.09 18.64
C PHE A 133 10.74 -3.18 18.09
N GLY A 134 11.00 -2.45 16.99
CA GLY A 134 9.98 -1.68 16.31
C GLY A 134 8.82 -2.54 15.77
N VAL A 135 9.13 -3.68 15.17
CA VAL A 135 8.11 -4.66 14.71
C VAL A 135 7.30 -5.22 15.89
N VAL A 136 7.97 -5.60 16.97
CA VAL A 136 7.30 -6.13 18.17
C VAL A 136 6.38 -5.10 18.81
N LEU A 137 6.86 -3.86 18.98
CA LEU A 137 6.05 -2.76 19.50
C LEU A 137 4.86 -2.44 18.61
N GLY A 138 5.07 -2.48 17.27
CA GLY A 138 4.00 -2.31 16.30
C GLY A 138 2.93 -3.39 16.42
N LEU A 139 3.31 -4.66 16.58
CA LEU A 139 2.37 -5.77 16.81
C LEU A 139 1.56 -5.60 18.10
N ILE A 140 2.22 -5.19 19.19
CA ILE A 140 1.53 -4.93 20.48
C ILE A 140 0.54 -3.77 20.35
N GLY A 141 0.86 -2.76 19.54
CA GLY A 141 -0.02 -1.60 19.33
C GLY A 141 -1.26 -1.88 18.45
N VAL A 142 -1.32 -3.06 17.81
CA VAL A 142 -2.44 -3.51 16.97
C VAL A 142 -3.42 -4.39 17.74
N ILE A 143 -3.00 -5.01 18.85
CA ILE A 143 -3.81 -5.84 19.74
C ILE A 143 -4.50 -4.97 20.79
#